data_a598d284e697a518bae0e072e5b78bb3
#
_entry.id   a598d284e697a518bae0e072e5b78bb3
#
_cell.length_a   1.000
_cell.length_b   1.000
_cell.length_c   1.000
_cell.angle_alpha   90.00
_cell.angle_beta   90.00
_cell.angle_gamma   90.00
#
_symmetry.space_group_name_H-M   'P 1'
#
loop_
_entity.id
_entity.type
_entity.pdbx_description
1 polymer ?
#
loop_
_entity_poly.entity_id
_entity_poly.type
_entity_poly.pdbx_seq_one_letter_code
_entity_poly.pdbx_strand_id
1 'polypeptide(L)'
;SGSKTADERHFYMALCAKEHYSKRELERQIGTSYYERSMISAKKPMPESVSHDVRESILDTYVLEFLDLPEQFSEKNLRKAIIENLKQFILEFGRDFTFIGEEYRVQVGNTDFFIDLLFYNRALSCLVPIELKIGKFKPEHIGQINFYLEALDRDVKKPNENPSVGVILCASKDDAVVEYALSRSMSPTLVADYR
;
A
#
# COMPACT_ATOMS: atom_id res chain seq x y z
N SER A 1 11.12 -11.76 -25.23
CA SER A 1 10.34 -12.17 -24.03
C SER A 1 11.25 -12.07 -22.82
N GLY A 2 10.93 -11.20 -21.86
CA GLY A 2 11.78 -10.94 -20.68
C GLY A 2 11.59 -11.93 -19.53
N SER A 3 10.63 -12.88 -19.59
CA SER A 3 10.36 -13.82 -18.50
C SER A 3 11.21 -15.08 -18.57
N LYS A 4 11.74 -15.53 -17.42
CA LYS A 4 12.75 -16.58 -17.30
C LYS A 4 12.15 -18.00 -17.23
N THR A 5 10.96 -18.15 -16.64
CA THR A 5 10.29 -19.45 -16.43
C THR A 5 8.89 -19.52 -17.04
N ALA A 6 8.31 -20.71 -17.15
CA ALA A 6 6.94 -20.89 -17.62
C ALA A 6 5.93 -20.26 -16.64
N ASP A 7 6.13 -20.43 -15.34
CA ASP A 7 5.26 -19.92 -14.30
C ASP A 7 5.28 -18.38 -14.29
N GLU A 8 6.44 -17.77 -14.43
CA GLU A 8 6.58 -16.33 -14.57
C GLU A 8 5.83 -15.80 -15.79
N ARG A 9 5.92 -16.49 -16.94
CA ARG A 9 5.16 -16.10 -18.14
C ARG A 9 3.65 -16.18 -17.92
N HIS A 10 3.15 -17.28 -17.33
CA HIS A 10 1.73 -17.41 -17.02
C HIS A 10 1.24 -16.34 -16.06
N PHE A 11 2.05 -16.02 -15.03
CA PHE A 11 1.75 -14.94 -14.09
C PHE A 11 1.58 -13.59 -14.80
N TYR A 12 2.56 -13.18 -15.63
CA TYR A 12 2.47 -11.89 -16.34
C TYR A 12 1.36 -11.86 -17.38
N MET A 13 1.01 -12.98 -18.00
CA MET A 13 -0.13 -13.07 -18.91
C MET A 13 -1.45 -12.85 -18.14
N ALA A 14 -1.63 -13.51 -17.01
CA ALA A 14 -2.81 -13.32 -16.15
C ALA A 14 -2.90 -11.90 -15.59
N LEU A 15 -1.77 -11.37 -15.11
CA LEU A 15 -1.68 -9.99 -14.61
C LEU A 15 -2.01 -8.98 -15.70
N CYS A 16 -1.47 -9.15 -16.91
CA CYS A 16 -1.74 -8.27 -18.04
C CYS A 16 -3.23 -8.29 -18.44
N ALA A 17 -3.86 -9.46 -18.41
CA ALA A 17 -5.29 -9.59 -18.70
C ALA A 17 -6.16 -8.93 -17.62
N LYS A 18 -5.80 -9.10 -16.32
CA LYS A 18 -6.50 -8.49 -15.18
C LYS A 18 -6.35 -6.97 -15.17
N GLU A 19 -5.12 -6.50 -15.28
CA GLU A 19 -4.75 -5.10 -15.11
C GLU A 19 -4.81 -4.28 -16.41
N HIS A 20 -5.08 -4.91 -17.56
CA HIS A 20 -5.12 -4.28 -18.88
C HIS A 20 -3.87 -3.43 -19.17
N TYR A 21 -2.68 -3.96 -18.87
CA TYR A 21 -1.40 -3.26 -19.09
C TYR A 21 -1.14 -3.01 -20.57
N SER A 22 -0.63 -1.82 -20.86
CA SER A 22 0.06 -1.58 -22.14
C SER A 22 1.40 -2.33 -22.17
N LYS A 23 1.99 -2.48 -23.36
CA LYS A 23 3.31 -3.07 -23.53
C LYS A 23 4.36 -2.45 -22.62
N ARG A 24 4.39 -1.11 -22.53
CA ARG A 24 5.35 -0.37 -21.70
C ARG A 24 5.16 -0.62 -20.21
N GLU A 25 3.91 -0.68 -19.76
CA GLU A 25 3.58 -0.99 -18.36
C GLU A 25 4.00 -2.42 -18.00
N LEU A 26 3.72 -3.39 -18.89
CA LEU A 26 4.15 -4.78 -18.69
C LEU A 26 5.68 -4.91 -18.65
N GLU A 27 6.40 -4.25 -19.57
CA GLU A 27 7.87 -4.22 -19.58
C GLU A 27 8.43 -3.64 -18.29
N ARG A 28 7.82 -2.59 -17.75
CA ARG A 28 8.18 -2.03 -16.44
C ARG A 28 7.98 -3.05 -15.31
N GLN A 29 6.82 -3.71 -15.25
CA GLN A 29 6.55 -4.71 -14.20
C GLN A 29 7.51 -5.88 -14.26
N ILE A 30 7.90 -6.34 -15.45
CA ILE A 30 8.94 -7.35 -15.62
C ILE A 30 10.30 -6.80 -15.17
N GLY A 31 10.65 -5.59 -15.55
CA GLY A 31 11.93 -4.94 -15.18
C GLY A 31 12.08 -4.69 -13.69
N THR A 32 10.98 -4.42 -12.99
CA THR A 32 10.95 -4.21 -11.53
C THR A 32 10.72 -5.50 -10.72
N SER A 33 10.79 -6.67 -11.37
CA SER A 33 10.66 -7.99 -10.73
C SER A 33 9.33 -8.15 -9.96
N TYR A 34 8.22 -7.74 -10.56
CA TYR A 34 6.91 -7.78 -9.90
C TYR A 34 6.52 -9.22 -9.51
N TYR A 35 6.82 -10.22 -10.35
CA TYR A 35 6.58 -11.63 -10.05
C TYR A 35 7.28 -12.06 -8.75
N GLU A 36 8.56 -11.80 -8.63
CA GLU A 36 9.36 -12.15 -7.45
C GLU A 36 8.84 -11.44 -6.19
N ARG A 37 8.53 -10.14 -6.29
CA ARG A 37 7.94 -9.37 -5.17
C ARG A 37 6.60 -9.94 -4.73
N SER A 38 5.74 -10.33 -5.67
CA SER A 38 4.45 -10.97 -5.37
C SER A 38 4.63 -12.31 -4.68
N MET A 39 5.58 -13.14 -5.13
CA MET A 39 5.86 -14.43 -4.52
C MET A 39 6.44 -14.32 -3.11
N ILE A 40 7.29 -13.32 -2.86
CA ILE A 40 7.82 -13.02 -1.53
C ILE A 40 6.70 -12.55 -0.61
N SER A 41 5.90 -11.59 -1.06
CA SER A 41 4.74 -11.06 -0.33
C SER A 41 3.79 -12.19 0.07
N ALA A 42 3.48 -13.12 -0.84
CA ALA A 42 2.57 -14.23 -0.58
C ALA A 42 3.06 -15.24 0.46
N LYS A 43 4.35 -15.30 0.74
CA LYS A 43 4.96 -16.27 1.69
C LYS A 43 5.16 -15.71 3.10
N LYS A 44 5.05 -14.40 3.31
CA LYS A 44 5.27 -13.80 4.63
C LYS A 44 4.14 -14.12 5.60
N PRO A 45 4.43 -14.33 6.88
CA PRO A 45 3.41 -14.48 7.90
C PRO A 45 2.54 -13.21 7.97
N MET A 46 1.28 -13.38 8.32
CA MET A 46 0.32 -12.28 8.41
C MET A 46 -0.38 -12.25 9.75
N PRO A 47 -0.74 -11.04 10.23
CA PRO A 47 -1.64 -10.91 11.38
C PRO A 47 -2.99 -11.57 11.10
N GLU A 48 -3.59 -12.18 12.12
CA GLU A 48 -4.94 -12.79 12.01
C GLU A 48 -6.02 -11.77 11.61
N SER A 49 -5.78 -10.49 11.90
CA SER A 49 -6.68 -9.39 11.52
C SER A 49 -6.73 -9.09 10.02
N VAL A 50 -5.81 -9.65 9.23
CA VAL A 50 -5.71 -9.39 7.78
C VAL A 50 -6.23 -10.59 6.99
N SER A 51 -7.26 -10.39 6.18
CA SER A 51 -7.81 -11.46 5.32
C SER A 51 -6.90 -11.78 4.14
N HIS A 52 -7.13 -12.95 3.53
CA HIS A 52 -6.40 -13.39 2.34
C HIS A 52 -6.53 -12.39 1.19
N ASP A 53 -7.72 -11.85 0.96
CA ASP A 53 -8.01 -10.90 -0.13
C ASP A 53 -7.23 -9.58 0.05
N VAL A 54 -7.11 -9.09 1.29
CA VAL A 54 -6.29 -7.92 1.62
C VAL A 54 -4.83 -8.17 1.26
N ARG A 55 -4.32 -9.36 1.59
CA ARG A 55 -2.95 -9.76 1.27
C ARG A 55 -2.67 -9.79 -0.23
N GLU A 56 -3.60 -10.32 -1.01
CA GLU A 56 -3.44 -10.37 -2.47
C GLU A 56 -3.50 -8.99 -3.12
N SER A 57 -4.14 -8.03 -2.45
CA SER A 57 -4.33 -6.68 -2.96
C SER A 57 -3.19 -5.72 -2.63
N ILE A 58 -2.33 -6.03 -1.65
CA ILE A 58 -1.28 -5.13 -1.17
C ILE A 58 0.05 -5.86 -1.09
N LEU A 59 1.05 -5.37 -1.83
CA LEU A 59 2.40 -5.92 -1.84
C LEU A 59 3.19 -5.55 -0.59
N ASP A 60 4.21 -6.34 -0.30
CA ASP A 60 5.16 -6.11 0.78
C ASP A 60 6.24 -5.08 0.42
N THR A 61 6.57 -4.95 -0.86
CA THR A 61 7.55 -3.99 -1.39
C THR A 61 7.03 -3.34 -2.67
N TYR A 62 7.15 -2.03 -2.76
CA TYR A 62 6.82 -1.22 -3.93
C TYR A 62 8.07 -0.61 -4.57
N VAL A 63 8.05 -0.40 -5.88
CA VAL A 63 9.15 0.22 -6.62
C VAL A 63 8.68 1.58 -7.12
N LEU A 64 9.24 2.65 -6.53
CA LEU A 64 8.82 4.04 -6.74
C LEU A 64 9.87 4.88 -7.47
N GLU A 65 10.73 4.27 -8.29
CA GLU A 65 11.79 4.93 -9.06
C GLU A 65 11.29 6.08 -9.94
N PHE A 66 10.03 6.01 -10.34
CA PHE A 66 9.39 7.04 -11.18
C PHE A 66 9.12 8.37 -10.43
N LEU A 67 9.29 8.39 -9.11
CA LEU A 67 9.13 9.62 -8.32
C LEU A 67 10.35 10.56 -8.45
N ASP A 68 11.49 10.04 -8.90
CA ASP A 68 12.74 10.79 -9.11
C ASP A 68 13.09 11.71 -7.93
N LEU A 69 13.01 11.13 -6.72
CA LEU A 69 13.28 11.87 -5.49
C LEU A 69 14.77 12.10 -5.28
N PRO A 70 15.18 13.26 -4.75
CA PRO A 70 16.57 13.52 -4.39
C PRO A 70 17.01 12.57 -3.25
N GLU A 71 18.33 12.44 -3.01
CA GLU A 71 18.86 11.59 -1.92
C GLU A 71 18.31 11.96 -0.54
N GLN A 72 18.00 13.24 -0.32
CA GLN A 72 17.39 13.72 0.92
C GLN A 72 16.05 14.39 0.60
N PHE A 73 14.99 13.85 1.18
CA PHE A 73 13.64 14.38 1.03
C PHE A 73 12.85 14.22 2.34
N SER A 74 11.76 14.96 2.47
CA SER A 74 10.80 14.87 3.58
C SER A 74 9.59 14.02 3.22
N GLU A 75 8.79 13.62 4.21
CA GLU A 75 7.48 12.96 3.98
C GLU A 75 6.57 13.83 3.10
N LYS A 76 6.61 15.15 3.29
CA LYS A 76 5.89 16.11 2.43
C LYS A 76 6.37 16.06 0.97
N ASN A 77 7.69 15.93 0.72
CA ASN A 77 8.21 15.82 -0.64
C ASN A 77 7.79 14.48 -1.28
N LEU A 78 7.84 13.39 -0.51
CA LEU A 78 7.39 12.07 -0.96
C LEU A 78 5.90 12.11 -1.34
N ARG A 79 5.04 12.67 -0.47
CA ARG A 79 3.62 12.80 -0.74
C ARG A 79 3.36 13.62 -2.02
N LYS A 80 4.00 14.79 -2.14
CA LYS A 80 3.87 15.64 -3.32
C LYS A 80 4.29 14.91 -4.60
N ALA A 81 5.43 14.21 -4.59
CA ALA A 81 5.89 13.44 -5.73
C ALA A 81 4.92 12.30 -6.12
N ILE A 82 4.31 11.63 -5.14
CA ILE A 82 3.26 10.62 -5.38
C ILE A 82 2.06 11.26 -6.09
N ILE A 83 1.60 12.42 -5.63
CA ILE A 83 0.45 13.12 -6.24
C ILE A 83 0.77 13.56 -7.67
N GLU A 84 1.95 14.14 -7.92
CA GLU A 84 2.39 14.53 -9.24
C GLU A 84 2.52 13.33 -10.21
N ASN A 85 2.79 12.13 -9.69
CA ASN A 85 2.94 10.89 -10.43
C ASN A 85 1.82 9.86 -10.12
N LEU A 86 0.63 10.34 -9.76
CA LEU A 86 -0.46 9.51 -9.23
C LEU A 86 -0.83 8.33 -10.15
N LYS A 87 -0.80 8.54 -11.47
CA LYS A 87 -1.06 7.48 -12.45
C LYS A 87 -0.07 6.31 -12.29
N GLN A 88 1.22 6.61 -12.20
CA GLN A 88 2.27 5.60 -12.06
C GLN A 88 2.17 4.92 -10.69
N PHE A 89 1.84 5.69 -9.65
CA PHE A 89 1.63 5.16 -8.32
C PHE A 89 0.47 4.16 -8.27
N ILE A 90 -0.69 4.48 -8.87
CA ILE A 90 -1.83 3.56 -8.97
C ILE A 90 -1.48 2.31 -9.79
N LEU A 91 -0.69 2.44 -10.86
CA LEU A 91 -0.24 1.29 -11.65
C LEU A 91 0.71 0.37 -10.87
N GLU A 92 1.46 0.90 -9.92
CA GLU A 92 2.32 0.11 -9.04
C GLU A 92 1.53 -0.53 -7.88
N PHE A 93 0.61 0.22 -7.26
CA PHE A 93 -0.24 -0.27 -6.18
C PHE A 93 -1.32 -1.26 -6.64
N GLY A 94 -1.88 -1.06 -7.82
CA GLY A 94 -2.96 -1.86 -8.40
C GLY A 94 -4.13 -0.98 -8.87
N ARG A 95 -4.78 -1.38 -9.96
CA ARG A 95 -5.87 -0.59 -10.58
C ARG A 95 -7.18 -0.58 -9.80
N ASP A 96 -7.30 -1.42 -8.78
CA ASP A 96 -8.44 -1.40 -7.87
C ASP A 96 -8.36 -0.26 -6.84
N PHE A 97 -7.24 0.47 -6.78
CA PHE A 97 -7.09 1.66 -5.94
C PHE A 97 -7.61 2.91 -6.64
N THR A 98 -8.50 3.61 -5.96
CA THR A 98 -9.05 4.91 -6.38
C THR A 98 -8.61 5.96 -5.37
N PHE A 99 -7.97 7.03 -5.83
CA PHE A 99 -7.53 8.13 -4.99
C PHE A 99 -8.71 8.97 -4.51
N ILE A 100 -8.79 9.21 -3.20
CA ILE A 100 -9.80 10.07 -2.57
C ILE A 100 -9.19 11.44 -2.23
N GLY A 101 -8.01 11.49 -1.61
CA GLY A 101 -7.40 12.75 -1.23
C GLY A 101 -6.04 12.58 -0.55
N GLU A 102 -5.30 13.69 -0.49
CA GLU A 102 -4.10 13.88 0.32
C GLU A 102 -4.41 14.77 1.53
N GLU A 103 -3.61 14.66 2.61
CA GLU A 103 -3.84 15.39 3.86
C GLU A 103 -5.33 15.34 4.26
N TYR A 104 -5.89 14.12 4.14
CA TYR A 104 -7.32 13.95 4.36
C TYR A 104 -7.67 14.18 5.82
N ARG A 105 -8.46 15.24 6.06
CA ARG A 105 -8.82 15.67 7.41
C ARG A 105 -9.86 14.72 8.02
N VAL A 106 -9.59 14.23 9.21
CA VAL A 106 -10.54 13.58 10.10
C VAL A 106 -10.59 14.38 11.41
N GLN A 107 -11.77 14.62 11.94
CA GLN A 107 -11.94 15.35 13.20
C GLN A 107 -12.40 14.37 14.28
N VAL A 108 -11.66 14.30 15.37
CA VAL A 108 -12.04 13.50 16.55
C VAL A 108 -12.08 14.42 17.77
N GLY A 109 -13.25 14.54 18.36
CA GLY A 109 -13.49 15.56 19.37
C GLY A 109 -13.31 16.96 18.77
N ASN A 110 -12.46 17.77 19.40
CA ASN A 110 -12.15 19.14 18.93
C ASN A 110 -10.78 19.22 18.22
N THR A 111 -10.21 18.10 17.81
CA THR A 111 -8.87 18.05 17.22
C THR A 111 -8.94 17.52 15.78
N ASP A 112 -8.25 18.20 14.88
CA ASP A 112 -8.09 17.78 13.50
C ASP A 112 -6.84 16.92 13.36
N PHE A 113 -6.98 15.83 12.61
CA PHE A 113 -5.90 14.93 12.23
C PHE A 113 -5.88 14.81 10.71
N PHE A 114 -4.72 14.51 10.14
CA PHE A 114 -4.55 14.47 8.70
C PHE A 114 -3.89 13.16 8.28
N ILE A 115 -4.58 12.42 7.42
CA ILE A 115 -4.09 11.19 6.81
C ILE A 115 -3.29 11.58 5.57
N ASP A 116 -2.05 11.10 5.43
CA ASP A 116 -1.18 11.49 4.30
C ASP A 116 -1.85 11.25 2.95
N LEU A 117 -2.32 10.02 2.69
CA LEU A 117 -3.04 9.65 1.48
C LEU A 117 -4.24 8.77 1.84
N LEU A 118 -5.40 9.09 1.28
CA LEU A 118 -6.58 8.23 1.40
C LEU A 118 -6.98 7.69 0.04
N PHE A 119 -7.11 6.37 -0.03
CA PHE A 119 -7.60 5.63 -1.19
C PHE A 119 -8.86 4.83 -0.84
N TYR A 120 -9.56 4.39 -1.87
CA TYR A 120 -10.58 3.36 -1.81
C TYR A 120 -10.13 2.17 -2.64
N ASN A 121 -10.19 0.96 -2.09
CA ASN A 121 -9.92 -0.26 -2.84
C ASN A 121 -11.25 -0.89 -3.27
N ARG A 122 -11.46 -0.97 -4.59
CA ARG A 122 -12.72 -1.46 -5.19
C ARG A 122 -12.94 -2.95 -4.97
N ALA A 123 -11.88 -3.76 -5.06
CA ALA A 123 -11.98 -5.21 -4.86
C ALA A 123 -12.30 -5.55 -3.40
N LEU A 124 -11.71 -4.83 -2.45
CA LEU A 124 -11.95 -5.01 -1.01
C LEU A 124 -13.18 -4.23 -0.52
N SER A 125 -13.73 -3.32 -1.32
CA SER A 125 -14.83 -2.42 -0.95
C SER A 125 -14.57 -1.68 0.36
N CYS A 126 -13.37 -1.12 0.55
CA CYS A 126 -12.97 -0.45 1.79
C CYS A 126 -12.10 0.79 1.57
N LEU A 127 -12.07 1.66 2.57
CA LEU A 127 -11.12 2.77 2.63
C LEU A 127 -9.72 2.25 2.97
N VAL A 128 -8.70 2.87 2.38
CA VAL A 128 -7.30 2.50 2.60
C VAL A 128 -6.49 3.77 2.89
N PRO A 129 -6.32 4.13 4.17
CA PRO A 129 -5.36 5.15 4.55
C PRO A 129 -3.94 4.64 4.37
N ILE A 130 -3.08 5.46 3.75
CA ILE A 130 -1.65 5.22 3.62
C ILE A 130 -0.91 6.28 4.42
N GLU A 131 -0.10 5.82 5.36
CA GLU A 131 0.81 6.64 6.14
C GLU A 131 2.22 6.52 5.57
N LEU A 132 2.84 7.65 5.25
CA LEU A 132 4.16 7.71 4.61
C LEU A 132 5.25 7.90 5.66
N LYS A 133 6.34 7.14 5.55
CA LYS A 133 7.53 7.27 6.41
C LYS A 133 8.79 7.25 5.57
N ILE A 134 9.62 8.28 5.68
CA ILE A 134 10.91 8.37 4.96
C ILE A 134 12.03 7.57 5.61
N GLY A 135 11.78 6.98 6.78
CA GLY A 135 12.74 6.17 7.53
C GLY A 135 12.34 4.71 7.64
N LYS A 136 13.04 4.01 8.53
CA LYS A 136 12.73 2.63 8.90
C LYS A 136 11.42 2.57 9.67
N PHE A 137 10.64 1.51 9.43
CA PHE A 137 9.44 1.21 10.22
C PHE A 137 9.75 1.13 11.72
N LYS A 138 8.86 1.69 12.53
CA LYS A 138 8.90 1.63 14.00
C LYS A 138 7.54 1.22 14.56
N PRO A 139 7.49 0.43 15.65
CA PRO A 139 6.23 -0.02 16.27
C PRO A 139 5.27 1.11 16.63
N GLU A 140 5.77 2.29 16.97
CA GLU A 140 4.96 3.47 17.29
C GLU A 140 4.05 3.96 16.15
N HIS A 141 4.41 3.65 14.88
CA HIS A 141 3.60 4.03 13.71
C HIS A 141 2.23 3.30 13.69
N ILE A 142 2.15 2.13 14.34
CA ILE A 142 0.89 1.36 14.44
C ILE A 142 -0.18 2.13 15.21
N GLY A 143 0.20 2.87 16.25
CA GLY A 143 -0.76 3.67 17.02
C GLY A 143 -1.45 4.74 16.17
N GLN A 144 -0.70 5.41 15.30
CA GLN A 144 -1.23 6.44 14.40
C GLN A 144 -2.19 5.85 13.36
N ILE A 145 -1.79 4.78 12.68
CA ILE A 145 -2.64 4.17 11.66
C ILE A 145 -3.91 3.54 12.26
N ASN A 146 -3.82 2.89 13.43
CA ASN A 146 -4.99 2.34 14.12
C ASN A 146 -6.00 3.43 14.50
N PHE A 147 -5.52 4.60 14.94
CA PHE A 147 -6.37 5.75 15.22
C PHE A 147 -7.10 6.22 13.96
N TYR A 148 -6.41 6.29 12.82
CA TYR A 148 -7.04 6.66 11.54
C TYR A 148 -8.07 5.65 11.07
N LEU A 149 -7.80 4.34 11.23
CA LEU A 149 -8.75 3.29 10.89
C LEU A 149 -10.03 3.43 11.68
N GLU A 150 -9.93 3.66 13.00
CA GLU A 150 -11.09 3.84 13.86
C GLU A 150 -11.89 5.10 13.48
N ALA A 151 -11.21 6.21 13.21
CA ALA A 151 -11.87 7.45 12.79
C ALA A 151 -12.59 7.29 11.44
N LEU A 152 -11.96 6.62 10.48
CA LEU A 152 -12.56 6.35 9.17
C LEU A 152 -13.78 5.42 9.30
N ASP A 153 -13.66 4.36 10.07
CA ASP A 153 -14.73 3.36 10.22
C ASP A 153 -15.96 3.91 10.95
N ARG A 154 -15.77 4.85 11.88
CA ARG A 154 -16.88 5.49 12.61
C ARG A 154 -17.55 6.62 11.83
N ASP A 155 -16.74 7.49 11.23
CA ASP A 155 -17.23 8.80 10.81
C ASP A 155 -17.28 8.98 9.29
N VAL A 156 -16.53 8.16 8.51
CA VAL A 156 -16.38 8.35 7.06
C VAL A 156 -16.94 7.17 6.25
N LYS A 157 -16.67 5.95 6.71
CA LYS A 157 -17.07 4.71 6.05
C LYS A 157 -18.59 4.64 5.83
N LYS A 158 -19.02 4.19 4.65
CA LYS A 158 -20.42 3.95 4.35
C LYS A 158 -20.89 2.60 4.94
N PRO A 159 -22.20 2.44 5.21
CA PRO A 159 -22.73 1.22 5.81
C PRO A 159 -22.50 -0.06 5.00
N ASN A 160 -22.35 0.07 3.68
CA ASN A 160 -22.12 -1.05 2.76
C ASN A 160 -20.63 -1.30 2.47
N GLU A 161 -19.72 -0.57 3.11
CA GLU A 161 -18.28 -0.74 2.96
C GLU A 161 -17.72 -1.64 4.06
N ASN A 162 -16.69 -2.38 3.74
CA ASN A 162 -15.96 -3.21 4.69
C ASN A 162 -15.09 -2.32 5.62
N PRO A 163 -14.63 -2.84 6.76
CA PRO A 163 -13.69 -2.13 7.61
C PRO A 163 -12.45 -1.66 6.84
N SER A 164 -11.98 -0.47 7.17
CA SER A 164 -10.82 0.15 6.54
C SER A 164 -9.55 -0.68 6.76
N VAL A 165 -8.65 -0.66 5.79
CA VAL A 165 -7.37 -1.38 5.82
C VAL A 165 -6.22 -0.39 5.80
N GLY A 166 -5.38 -0.37 6.83
CA GLY A 166 -4.24 0.54 6.95
C GLY A 166 -3.00 0.06 6.20
N VAL A 167 -2.29 0.99 5.59
CA VAL A 167 -0.98 0.74 4.99
C VAL A 167 0.02 1.75 5.56
N ILE A 168 1.13 1.23 6.11
CA ILE A 168 2.31 2.05 6.42
C ILE A 168 3.33 1.79 5.31
N LEU A 169 3.66 2.84 4.57
CA LEU A 169 4.64 2.80 3.48
C LEU A 169 5.93 3.48 3.94
N CYS A 170 6.99 2.70 4.16
CA CYS A 170 8.25 3.17 4.75
C CYS A 170 9.45 2.89 3.85
N ALA A 171 10.57 3.58 4.07
CA ALA A 171 11.78 3.38 3.26
C ALA A 171 12.45 2.02 3.52
N SER A 172 12.27 1.46 4.72
CA SER A 172 12.78 0.12 5.06
C SER A 172 12.05 -0.45 6.27
N LYS A 173 12.10 -1.77 6.43
CA LYS A 173 11.52 -2.46 7.58
C LYS A 173 12.35 -3.67 7.97
N ASP A 174 12.12 -4.14 9.18
CA ASP A 174 12.59 -5.42 9.69
C ASP A 174 11.36 -6.30 9.89
N ASP A 175 11.29 -7.42 9.18
CA ASP A 175 10.10 -8.27 9.17
C ASP A 175 9.76 -8.82 10.55
N ALA A 176 10.77 -9.14 11.38
CA ALA A 176 10.53 -9.59 12.74
C ALA A 176 9.92 -8.47 13.61
N VAL A 177 10.39 -7.23 13.45
CA VAL A 177 9.82 -6.08 14.16
C VAL A 177 8.38 -5.82 13.72
N VAL A 178 8.10 -5.94 12.42
CA VAL A 178 6.73 -5.79 11.88
C VAL A 178 5.81 -6.88 12.44
N GLU A 179 6.24 -8.14 12.42
CA GLU A 179 5.48 -9.28 12.96
C GLU A 179 5.14 -9.06 14.44
N TYR A 180 6.13 -8.69 15.26
CA TYR A 180 5.90 -8.41 16.69
C TYR A 180 4.95 -7.23 16.91
N ALA A 181 5.10 -6.15 16.14
CA ALA A 181 4.27 -4.97 16.27
C ALA A 181 2.80 -5.25 15.90
N LEU A 182 2.56 -6.11 14.90
CA LEU A 182 1.21 -6.45 14.43
C LEU A 182 0.59 -7.64 15.14
N SER A 183 1.34 -8.44 15.91
CA SER A 183 0.88 -9.71 16.51
C SER A 183 -0.35 -9.57 17.41
N ARG A 184 -0.59 -8.40 17.97
CA ARG A 184 -1.75 -8.10 18.82
C ARG A 184 -2.66 -7.00 18.24
N SER A 185 -2.43 -6.61 16.98
CA SER A 185 -3.28 -5.61 16.33
C SER A 185 -4.61 -6.24 15.94
N MET A 186 -5.70 -5.63 16.40
CA MET A 186 -7.06 -6.01 16.00
C MET A 186 -7.43 -5.38 14.65
N SER A 187 -6.72 -4.32 14.24
CA SER A 187 -7.01 -3.59 13.02
C SER A 187 -6.22 -4.18 11.86
N PRO A 188 -6.82 -4.33 10.67
CA PRO A 188 -6.15 -4.85 9.49
C PRO A 188 -5.14 -3.81 8.97
N THR A 189 -3.87 -3.99 9.34
CA THR A 189 -2.77 -3.09 8.96
C THR A 189 -1.64 -3.87 8.31
N LEU A 190 -1.11 -3.33 7.23
CA LEU A 190 0.04 -3.84 6.50
C LEU A 190 1.18 -2.82 6.54
N VAL A 191 2.40 -3.32 6.57
CA VAL A 191 3.62 -2.51 6.48
C VAL A 191 4.35 -2.91 5.21
N ALA A 192 4.45 -1.99 4.27
CA ALA A 192 5.19 -2.14 3.03
C ALA A 192 6.43 -1.25 3.01
N ASP A 193 7.48 -1.69 2.35
CA ASP A 193 8.61 -0.81 2.04
C ASP A 193 8.59 -0.36 0.58
N TYR A 194 9.33 0.74 0.31
CA TYR A 194 9.54 1.23 -1.06
C TYR A 194 11.03 1.39 -1.36
N ARG A 195 11.37 1.34 -2.64
CA ARG A 195 12.72 1.50 -3.17
C ARG A 195 12.71 2.14 -4.56
#